data_5a6336dd58e4068bd71a7d60faee0add
#
_entry.id   5a6336dd58e4068bd71a7d60faee0add
#
_cell.length_a   1.000
_cell.length_b   1.000
_cell.length_c   1.000
_cell.angle_alpha   90.00
_cell.angle_beta   90.00
_cell.angle_gamma   90.00
#
_symmetry.space_group_name_H-M   'P 1'
#
loop_
_entity.id
_entity.type
_entity.pdbx_description
1 polymer ?
#
loop_
_entity_poly.entity_id
_entity_poly.type
_entity_poly.pdbx_seq_one_letter_code
_entity_poly.pdbx_strand_id
1 'polypeptide(L)'
;GYGSINSLSQVLLKMTLPGVPDFYQGCELWDFSLVDPDNRRPVDFDSRRSILRHMKKEEGQRGHRESLWRERKKGWIKLYLIWKTLEIRRKFKCVFDEGEYLPLRVAGRQKNSIIAFMRKYDSCWIMAAVPRLLTGFMHEGLAPAQAEWGDTFILLASAALPSSPNAIAIGTHSFP
;
A
#
# COMPACT_ATOMS: atom_id res chain seq x y z
N GLY A 1 15.70 0.78 4.36
CA GLY A 1 15.68 2.23 4.45
C GLY A 1 14.48 2.86 3.74
N TYR A 2 14.51 4.15 3.53
CA TYR A 2 13.44 4.93 2.87
C TYR A 2 13.04 4.39 1.48
N GLY A 3 14.00 3.85 0.72
CA GLY A 3 13.72 3.26 -0.59
C GLY A 3 12.68 2.14 -0.56
N SER A 4 12.70 1.28 0.46
CA SER A 4 11.68 0.23 0.62
C SER A 4 10.29 0.83 0.85
N ILE A 5 10.19 1.89 1.66
CA ILE A 5 8.91 2.57 1.92
C ILE A 5 8.40 3.23 0.64
N ASN A 6 9.26 3.96 -0.07
CA ASN A 6 8.90 4.59 -1.33
C ASN A 6 8.41 3.56 -2.36
N SER A 7 9.10 2.41 -2.46
CA SER A 7 8.68 1.32 -3.35
C SER A 7 7.31 0.76 -2.96
N LEU A 8 7.03 0.56 -1.67
CA LEU A 8 5.71 0.12 -1.20
C LEU A 8 4.63 1.17 -1.48
N SER A 9 4.92 2.45 -1.24
CA SER A 9 4.02 3.56 -1.57
C SER A 9 3.69 3.59 -3.07
N GLN A 10 4.70 3.48 -3.95
CA GLN A 10 4.50 3.45 -5.39
C GLN A 10 3.67 2.24 -5.84
N VAL A 11 3.92 1.05 -5.26
CA VAL A 11 3.14 -0.15 -5.56
C VAL A 11 1.69 0.05 -5.17
N LEU A 12 1.41 0.56 -3.96
CA LEU A 12 0.04 0.81 -3.52
C LEU A 12 -0.65 1.85 -4.40
N LEU A 13 0.01 2.96 -4.73
CA LEU A 13 -0.52 3.97 -5.65
C LEU A 13 -0.85 3.35 -7.03
N LYS A 14 0.11 2.62 -7.62
CA LYS A 14 -0.10 1.94 -8.91
C LYS A 14 -1.33 1.04 -8.91
N MET A 15 -1.59 0.35 -7.81
CA MET A 15 -2.70 -0.59 -7.69
C MET A 15 -4.04 0.07 -7.34
N THR A 16 -4.05 1.31 -6.85
CA THR A 16 -5.27 1.95 -6.35
C THR A 16 -5.71 3.18 -7.12
N LEU A 17 -4.81 3.83 -7.85
CA LEU A 17 -5.14 4.89 -8.82
C LEU A 17 -6.02 4.37 -9.97
N PRO A 18 -6.76 5.25 -10.68
CA PRO A 18 -7.45 4.87 -11.91
C PRO A 18 -6.51 4.24 -12.93
N GLY A 19 -6.96 3.17 -13.57
CA GLY A 19 -6.21 2.43 -14.58
C GLY A 19 -6.00 0.96 -14.23
N VAL A 20 -5.32 0.26 -15.14
CA VAL A 20 -4.99 -1.16 -14.98
C VAL A 20 -3.56 -1.28 -14.48
N PRO A 21 -3.34 -1.80 -13.26
CA PRO A 21 -1.98 -1.97 -12.75
C PRO A 21 -1.25 -3.07 -13.51
N ASP A 22 -0.07 -2.74 -14.03
CA ASP A 22 0.82 -3.68 -14.68
C ASP A 22 1.96 -4.10 -13.75
N PHE A 23 2.32 -5.40 -13.78
CA PHE A 23 3.42 -5.97 -13.03
C PHE A 23 4.29 -6.81 -13.94
N TYR A 24 5.53 -6.37 -14.14
CA TYR A 24 6.50 -7.20 -14.81
C TYR A 24 6.85 -8.41 -13.93
N GLN A 25 7.02 -9.57 -14.55
CA GLN A 25 7.35 -10.82 -13.86
C GLN A 25 8.62 -10.65 -12.99
N GLY A 26 8.56 -11.13 -11.76
CA GLY A 26 9.68 -11.08 -10.82
C GLY A 26 9.66 -9.87 -9.89
N CYS A 27 8.95 -8.77 -10.24
CA CYS A 27 8.92 -7.59 -9.39
C CYS A 27 7.93 -7.65 -8.22
N GLU A 28 7.38 -8.81 -7.91
CA GLU A 28 6.56 -9.05 -6.71
C GLU A 28 7.39 -9.01 -5.42
N LEU A 29 8.68 -9.33 -5.52
CA LEU A 29 9.69 -9.11 -4.47
C LEU A 29 10.55 -7.89 -4.82
N TRP A 30 11.63 -7.66 -4.06
CA TRP A 30 12.60 -6.65 -4.45
C TRP A 30 13.33 -7.12 -5.70
N ASP A 31 13.33 -6.26 -6.70
CA ASP A 31 14.11 -6.41 -7.92
C ASP A 31 15.10 -5.26 -7.99
N PHE A 32 16.39 -5.58 -8.08
CA PHE A 32 17.49 -4.66 -8.17
C PHE A 32 18.15 -4.69 -9.55
N SER A 33 17.47 -5.21 -10.55
CA SER A 33 17.91 -5.16 -11.93
C SER A 33 18.08 -3.71 -12.39
N LEU A 34 19.20 -3.39 -12.99
CA LEU A 34 19.55 -2.01 -13.37
C LEU A 34 19.03 -1.66 -14.76
N VAL A 35 19.22 -2.56 -15.70
CA VAL A 35 18.91 -2.36 -17.12
C VAL A 35 18.37 -3.64 -17.73
N ASP A 36 17.71 -3.53 -18.84
CA ASP A 36 17.44 -4.62 -19.74
C ASP A 36 18.77 -5.04 -20.43
N PRO A 37 19.20 -6.34 -20.45
CA PRO A 37 18.40 -7.54 -20.23
C PRO A 37 18.39 -8.13 -18.80
N ASP A 38 18.89 -7.46 -17.81
CA ASP A 38 18.99 -7.99 -16.44
C ASP A 38 17.65 -8.52 -15.89
N ASN A 39 16.55 -7.85 -16.22
CA ASN A 39 15.19 -8.23 -15.79
C ASN A 39 14.59 -9.42 -16.57
N ARG A 40 15.28 -9.94 -17.60
CA ARG A 40 14.84 -11.11 -18.41
C ARG A 40 15.28 -12.43 -17.84
N ARG A 41 15.86 -12.46 -16.66
CA ARG A 41 16.29 -13.70 -15.99
C ARG A 41 15.06 -14.57 -15.64
N PRO A 42 15.23 -15.89 -15.59
CA PRO A 42 14.17 -16.78 -15.12
C PRO A 42 13.71 -16.38 -13.72
N VAL A 43 12.40 -16.36 -13.52
CA VAL A 43 11.80 -16.01 -12.22
C VAL A 43 11.49 -17.30 -11.46
N ASP A 44 11.98 -17.38 -10.22
CA ASP A 44 11.64 -18.48 -9.31
C ASP A 44 10.21 -18.31 -8.77
N PHE A 45 9.23 -18.78 -9.52
CA PHE A 45 7.82 -18.74 -9.13
C PHE A 45 7.49 -19.71 -8.00
N ASP A 46 8.24 -20.79 -7.83
CA ASP A 46 7.99 -21.78 -6.78
C ASP A 46 8.33 -21.20 -5.41
N SER A 47 9.42 -20.46 -5.30
CA SER A 47 9.74 -19.70 -4.11
C SER A 47 8.62 -18.69 -3.76
N ARG A 48 8.13 -17.93 -4.75
CA ARG A 48 7.04 -16.95 -4.56
C ARG A 48 5.74 -17.61 -4.11
N ARG A 49 5.39 -18.74 -4.69
CA ARG A 49 4.21 -19.55 -4.28
C ARG A 49 4.35 -20.07 -2.85
N SER A 50 5.55 -20.51 -2.46
CA SER A 50 5.85 -20.99 -1.11
C SER A 50 5.71 -19.88 -0.10
N ILE A 51 6.29 -18.70 -0.35
CA ILE A 51 6.18 -17.50 0.48
C ILE A 51 4.70 -17.10 0.63
N LEU A 52 3.95 -17.05 -0.45
CA LEU A 52 2.54 -16.68 -0.43
C LEU A 52 1.69 -17.67 0.39
N ARG A 53 1.95 -18.98 0.26
CA ARG A 53 1.27 -20.00 1.09
C ARG A 53 1.59 -19.83 2.57
N HIS A 54 2.85 -19.53 2.90
CA HIS A 54 3.26 -19.27 4.28
C HIS A 54 2.54 -18.04 4.85
N MET A 55 2.55 -16.91 4.13
CA MET A 55 1.85 -15.70 4.55
C MET A 55 0.34 -15.90 4.75
N LYS A 56 -0.30 -16.70 3.88
CA LYS A 56 -1.72 -17.04 4.01
C LYS A 56 -2.03 -17.83 5.27
N LYS A 57 -1.12 -18.69 5.73
CA LYS A 57 -1.29 -19.45 6.97
C LYS A 57 -1.13 -18.56 8.21
N GLU A 58 -0.33 -17.52 8.12
CA GLU A 58 -0.07 -16.59 9.23
C GLU A 58 -1.00 -15.38 9.23
N GLU A 59 -1.85 -15.27 8.21
CA GLU A 59 -2.82 -14.17 8.13
C GLU A 59 -3.74 -14.16 9.35
N GLY A 60 -3.92 -12.96 9.95
CA GLY A 60 -4.71 -12.78 11.16
C GLY A 60 -3.97 -13.08 12.47
N GLN A 61 -2.77 -13.65 12.43
CA GLN A 61 -1.98 -13.84 13.65
C GLN A 61 -1.46 -12.48 14.15
N ARG A 62 -1.47 -12.33 15.48
CA ARG A 62 -0.93 -11.13 16.12
C ARG A 62 0.58 -11.00 15.83
N GLY A 63 1.01 -9.81 15.43
CA GLY A 63 2.42 -9.54 15.13
C GLY A 63 2.88 -9.94 13.72
N HIS A 64 2.02 -10.52 12.87
CA HIS A 64 2.39 -10.93 11.52
C HIS A 64 2.91 -9.75 10.68
N ARG A 65 2.21 -8.60 10.70
CA ARG A 65 2.61 -7.41 9.92
C ARG A 65 3.92 -6.80 10.43
N GLU A 66 4.12 -6.76 11.73
CA GLU A 66 5.35 -6.32 12.38
C GLU A 66 6.53 -7.23 12.01
N SER A 67 6.30 -8.53 11.92
CA SER A 67 7.30 -9.50 11.43
C SER A 67 7.68 -9.22 9.98
N LEU A 68 6.70 -9.03 9.09
CA LEU A 68 6.94 -8.65 7.69
C LEU A 68 7.75 -7.35 7.57
N TRP A 69 7.46 -6.36 8.43
CA TRP A 69 8.23 -5.12 8.45
C TRP A 69 9.65 -5.33 8.96
N ARG A 70 9.85 -6.09 10.03
CA ARG A 70 11.17 -6.41 10.58
C ARG A 70 12.03 -7.11 9.54
N GLU A 71 11.46 -8.03 8.79
CA GLU A 71 12.12 -8.80 7.74
C GLU A 71 12.01 -8.17 6.34
N ARG A 72 11.66 -6.87 6.26
CA ARG A 72 11.38 -6.20 4.98
C ARG A 72 12.45 -6.34 3.91
N LYS A 73 13.71 -6.59 4.32
CA LYS A 73 14.83 -6.85 3.38
C LYS A 73 14.59 -8.08 2.50
N LYS A 74 13.81 -9.06 2.96
CA LYS A 74 13.42 -10.26 2.18
C LYS A 74 12.43 -9.96 1.06
N GLY A 75 11.80 -8.80 1.05
CA GLY A 75 10.79 -8.42 0.04
C GLY A 75 9.40 -9.00 0.26
N TRP A 76 9.19 -9.86 1.26
CA TRP A 76 7.91 -10.51 1.54
C TRP A 76 6.78 -9.51 1.81
N ILE A 77 7.11 -8.41 2.45
CA ILE A 77 6.15 -7.32 2.70
C ILE A 77 5.59 -6.72 1.39
N LYS A 78 6.39 -6.66 0.32
CA LYS A 78 5.94 -6.18 -0.99
C LYS A 78 4.96 -7.16 -1.62
N LEU A 79 5.28 -8.45 -1.61
CA LEU A 79 4.38 -9.51 -2.08
C LEU A 79 3.07 -9.54 -1.27
N TYR A 80 3.15 -9.37 0.06
CA TYR A 80 1.98 -9.26 0.93
C TYR A 80 1.09 -8.08 0.53
N LEU A 81 1.68 -6.90 0.33
CA LEU A 81 0.94 -5.71 -0.08
C LEU A 81 0.23 -5.92 -1.43
N ILE A 82 0.93 -6.49 -2.41
CA ILE A 82 0.36 -6.80 -3.73
C ILE A 82 -0.81 -7.78 -3.57
N TRP A 83 -0.60 -8.88 -2.87
CA TRP A 83 -1.64 -9.89 -2.65
C TRP A 83 -2.89 -9.29 -2.00
N LYS A 84 -2.72 -8.57 -0.88
CA LYS A 84 -3.86 -7.97 -0.16
C LYS A 84 -4.59 -6.92 -1.00
N THR A 85 -3.86 -6.10 -1.72
CA THR A 85 -4.48 -5.07 -2.58
C THR A 85 -5.23 -5.71 -3.75
N LEU A 86 -4.73 -6.79 -4.34
CA LEU A 86 -5.44 -7.53 -5.39
C LEU A 86 -6.72 -8.21 -4.86
N GLU A 87 -6.71 -8.73 -3.62
CA GLU A 87 -7.94 -9.25 -2.99
C GLU A 87 -8.99 -8.15 -2.84
N ILE A 88 -8.59 -6.96 -2.38
CA ILE A 88 -9.47 -5.82 -2.23
C ILE A 88 -10.00 -5.35 -3.60
N ARG A 89 -9.13 -5.24 -4.61
CA ARG A 89 -9.54 -4.90 -5.98
C ARG A 89 -10.59 -5.87 -6.51
N ARG A 90 -10.40 -7.17 -6.29
CA ARG A 90 -11.37 -8.19 -6.71
C ARG A 90 -12.70 -8.08 -5.97
N LYS A 91 -12.64 -7.83 -4.66
CA LYS A 91 -13.84 -7.68 -3.82
C LYS A 91 -14.65 -6.43 -4.17
N PHE A 92 -13.98 -5.33 -4.49
CA PHE A 92 -14.58 -4.03 -4.80
C PHE A 92 -14.36 -3.62 -6.25
N LYS A 93 -14.54 -4.57 -7.16
CA LYS A 93 -14.22 -4.40 -8.58
C LYS A 93 -14.84 -3.14 -9.18
N CYS A 94 -16.11 -2.87 -8.96
CA CYS A 94 -16.81 -1.67 -9.46
C CYS A 94 -16.15 -0.37 -9.00
N VAL A 95 -15.68 -0.30 -7.75
CA VAL A 95 -14.98 0.90 -7.24
C VAL A 95 -13.68 1.16 -8.00
N PHE A 96 -12.96 0.11 -8.38
CA PHE A 96 -11.68 0.28 -9.09
C PHE A 96 -11.85 0.48 -10.60
N ASP A 97 -12.85 -0.14 -11.21
CA ASP A 97 -13.06 -0.07 -12.66
C ASP A 97 -13.81 1.22 -13.06
N GLU A 98 -14.87 1.56 -12.32
CA GLU A 98 -15.82 2.62 -12.69
C GLU A 98 -15.86 3.77 -11.67
N GLY A 99 -15.26 3.57 -10.47
CA GLY A 99 -15.36 4.54 -9.39
C GLY A 99 -14.66 5.86 -9.69
N GLU A 100 -15.28 6.93 -9.22
CA GLU A 100 -14.75 8.28 -9.24
C GLU A 100 -13.45 8.38 -8.42
N TYR A 101 -12.51 9.20 -8.88
CA TYR A 101 -11.29 9.54 -8.15
C TYR A 101 -11.46 10.88 -7.44
N LEU A 102 -11.34 10.87 -6.12
CA LEU A 102 -11.50 12.04 -5.27
C LEU A 102 -10.21 12.29 -4.49
N PRO A 103 -9.41 13.31 -4.82
CA PRO A 103 -8.23 13.66 -4.04
C PRO A 103 -8.64 14.13 -2.65
N LEU A 104 -7.93 13.68 -1.62
CA LEU A 104 -8.16 14.11 -0.25
C LEU A 104 -7.13 15.15 0.19
N ARG A 105 -7.60 16.15 0.91
CA ARG A 105 -6.72 17.16 1.50
C ARG A 105 -6.09 16.63 2.77
N VAL A 106 -4.80 16.88 2.92
CA VAL A 106 -4.06 16.61 4.16
C VAL A 106 -3.76 17.95 4.84
N ALA A 107 -3.92 18.00 6.13
CA ALA A 107 -3.61 19.18 6.94
C ALA A 107 -2.62 18.81 8.05
N GLY A 108 -2.06 19.83 8.72
CA GLY A 108 -1.08 19.66 9.79
C GLY A 108 0.36 19.79 9.32
N ARG A 109 1.29 19.52 10.24
CA ARG A 109 2.73 19.79 10.08
C ARG A 109 3.33 19.04 8.90
N GLN A 110 2.96 17.76 8.71
CA GLN A 110 3.51 16.89 7.68
C GLN A 110 2.56 16.73 6.47
N LYS A 111 1.70 17.72 6.20
CA LYS A 111 0.70 17.67 5.12
C LYS A 111 1.26 17.33 3.74
N ASN A 112 2.50 17.69 3.46
CA ASN A 112 3.16 17.41 2.18
C ASN A 112 3.76 15.99 2.11
N SER A 113 3.74 15.26 3.22
CA SER A 113 4.36 13.93 3.34
C SER A 113 3.36 12.77 3.22
N ILE A 114 2.13 13.06 2.85
CA ILE A 114 1.09 12.08 2.57
C ILE A 114 0.47 12.36 1.21
N ILE A 115 0.26 11.32 0.42
CA ILE A 115 -0.65 11.33 -0.73
C ILE A 115 -1.89 10.54 -0.30
N ALA A 116 -3.06 11.16 -0.38
CA ALA A 116 -4.32 10.53 0.00
C ALA A 116 -5.41 10.83 -1.03
N PHE A 117 -6.22 9.81 -1.32
CA PHE A 117 -7.37 9.93 -2.21
C PHE A 117 -8.42 8.86 -1.87
N MET A 118 -9.60 9.04 -2.44
CA MET A 118 -10.70 8.11 -2.36
C MET A 118 -11.10 7.66 -3.77
N ARG A 119 -11.50 6.40 -3.89
CA ARG A 119 -12.24 5.88 -5.05
C ARG A 119 -13.65 5.61 -4.56
N LYS A 120 -14.66 6.09 -5.27
CA LYS A 120 -16.07 6.00 -4.88
C LYS A 120 -16.91 5.50 -6.04
N TYR A 121 -17.78 4.52 -5.78
CA TYR A 121 -18.81 4.04 -6.68
C TYR A 121 -20.09 3.79 -5.87
N ASP A 122 -21.15 4.52 -6.16
CA ASP A 122 -22.39 4.53 -5.38
C ASP A 122 -22.14 4.75 -3.87
N SER A 123 -22.60 3.83 -3.03
CA SER A 123 -22.39 3.82 -1.58
C SER A 123 -21.07 3.19 -1.14
N CYS A 124 -20.32 2.60 -2.08
CA CYS A 124 -19.02 1.96 -1.79
C CYS A 124 -17.87 2.92 -2.05
N TRP A 125 -16.91 2.96 -1.13
CA TRP A 125 -15.71 3.76 -1.30
C TRP A 125 -14.50 3.10 -0.65
N ILE A 126 -13.32 3.42 -1.17
CA ILE A 126 -12.03 2.96 -0.68
C ILE A 126 -11.13 4.18 -0.58
N MET A 127 -10.50 4.35 0.58
CA MET A 127 -9.46 5.36 0.79
C MET A 127 -8.09 4.72 0.67
N ALA A 128 -7.20 5.35 -0.06
CA ALA A 128 -5.78 5.03 -0.11
C ALA A 128 -4.97 6.21 0.40
N ALA A 129 -4.00 5.92 1.28
CA ALA A 129 -3.07 6.91 1.79
C ALA A 129 -1.66 6.30 1.84
N VAL A 130 -0.68 7.03 1.32
CA VAL A 130 0.72 6.59 1.32
C VAL A 130 1.64 7.70 1.79
N PRO A 131 2.71 7.35 2.53
CA PRO A 131 3.73 8.29 2.93
C PRO A 131 4.69 8.60 1.77
N ARG A 132 5.26 9.81 1.81
CA ARG A 132 6.37 10.26 0.96
C ARG A 132 7.25 11.24 1.72
N LEU A 133 8.44 11.55 1.20
CA LEU A 133 9.35 12.58 1.74
C LEU A 133 9.65 12.44 3.23
N LEU A 134 9.90 11.21 3.70
CA LEU A 134 10.00 10.87 5.11
C LEU A 134 11.30 11.30 5.79
N THR A 135 12.33 11.65 5.02
CA THR A 135 13.70 11.91 5.53
C THR A 135 13.80 13.06 6.52
N GLY A 136 12.83 13.99 6.51
CA GLY A 136 12.84 15.17 7.38
C GLY A 136 12.27 14.94 8.80
N PHE A 137 11.57 13.81 9.03
CA PHE A 137 10.84 13.60 10.30
C PHE A 137 10.71 12.13 10.73
N MET A 138 11.35 11.22 10.03
CA MET A 138 11.37 9.80 10.38
C MET A 138 12.81 9.31 10.46
N HIS A 139 13.14 8.58 11.49
CA HIS A 139 14.45 7.93 11.60
C HIS A 139 14.50 6.66 10.74
N GLU A 140 15.68 6.39 10.18
CA GLU A 140 15.87 5.20 9.37
C GLU A 140 15.66 3.93 10.21
N GLY A 141 14.99 2.95 9.62
CA GLY A 141 14.69 1.68 10.28
C GLY A 141 13.32 1.60 10.91
N LEU A 142 12.70 2.73 11.25
CA LEU A 142 11.33 2.77 11.78
C LEU A 142 10.29 2.39 10.72
N ALA A 143 9.15 1.90 11.17
CA ALA A 143 7.96 1.80 10.32
C ALA A 143 7.34 3.19 10.13
N PRO A 144 6.66 3.46 8.99
CA PRO A 144 5.97 4.74 8.78
C PRO A 144 5.01 5.13 9.91
N ALA A 145 4.42 4.14 10.59
CA ALA A 145 3.58 4.34 11.76
C ALA A 145 4.30 4.98 12.95
N GLN A 146 5.60 4.80 13.04
CA GLN A 146 6.44 5.29 14.13
C GLN A 146 7.08 6.66 13.83
N ALA A 147 6.76 7.25 12.68
CA ALA A 147 7.24 8.58 12.32
C ALA A 147 6.54 9.67 13.14
N GLU A 148 7.17 10.83 13.26
CA GLU A 148 6.65 11.98 14.00
C GLU A 148 5.65 12.77 13.16
N TRP A 149 4.46 12.24 12.97
CA TRP A 149 3.39 12.86 12.18
C TRP A 149 2.82 14.14 12.82
N GLY A 150 2.96 14.29 14.14
CA GLY A 150 2.43 15.43 14.88
C GLY A 150 0.90 15.54 14.75
N ASP A 151 0.44 16.74 14.40
CA ASP A 151 -0.97 17.09 14.19
C ASP A 151 -1.48 16.82 12.77
N THR A 152 -0.81 15.92 12.03
CA THR A 152 -1.13 15.66 10.63
C THR A 152 -2.34 14.74 10.51
N PHE A 153 -3.32 15.12 9.70
CA PHE A 153 -4.55 14.36 9.47
C PHE A 153 -5.07 14.52 8.03
N ILE A 154 -5.89 13.56 7.62
CA ILE A 154 -6.57 13.57 6.32
C ILE A 154 -7.99 14.10 6.51
N LEU A 155 -8.37 15.11 5.73
CA LEU A 155 -9.71 15.70 5.75
C LEU A 155 -10.66 14.86 4.91
N LEU A 156 -11.69 14.33 5.56
CA LEU A 156 -12.83 13.69 4.89
C LEU A 156 -13.98 14.70 4.86
N ALA A 157 -14.36 15.18 3.67
CA ALA A 157 -15.52 16.05 3.54
C ALA A 157 -16.79 15.26 3.88
N SER A 158 -17.69 15.87 4.68
CA SER A 158 -18.96 15.24 5.10
C SER A 158 -19.82 14.74 3.93
N ALA A 159 -19.79 15.44 2.81
CA ALA A 159 -20.48 15.05 1.57
C ALA A 159 -19.86 13.83 0.86
N ALA A 160 -18.64 13.45 1.21
CA ALA A 160 -17.95 12.30 0.61
C ALA A 160 -18.20 11.00 1.38
N LEU A 161 -18.73 11.08 2.61
CA LEU A 161 -18.97 9.92 3.46
C LEU A 161 -20.38 9.37 3.18
N PRO A 162 -20.52 8.06 2.93
CA PRO A 162 -21.84 7.43 2.89
C PRO A 162 -22.46 7.41 4.30
N SER A 163 -23.79 7.41 4.34
CA SER A 163 -24.58 7.30 5.57
C SER A 163 -24.45 5.94 6.29
N SER A 164 -23.68 5.01 5.78
CA SER A 164 -23.43 3.67 6.32
C SER A 164 -21.94 3.32 6.34
N PRO A 165 -21.42 2.63 7.37
CA PRO A 165 -19.99 2.46 7.66
C PRO A 165 -19.32 1.30 6.91
N ASN A 166 -19.43 1.21 5.59
CA ASN A 166 -18.65 0.25 4.80
C ASN A 166 -17.34 0.85 4.31
N ALA A 167 -16.58 1.46 5.24
CA ALA A 167 -15.28 2.05 4.94
C ALA A 167 -14.17 1.01 5.03
N ILE A 168 -13.36 0.89 3.98
CA ILE A 168 -12.10 0.16 4.03
C ILE A 168 -10.97 1.16 3.77
N ALA A 169 -10.16 1.38 4.80
CA ALA A 169 -8.91 2.13 4.65
C ALA A 169 -7.79 1.17 4.22
N ILE A 170 -7.16 1.47 3.09
CA ILE A 170 -5.95 0.79 2.65
C ILE A 170 -4.80 1.75 2.90
N GLY A 171 -3.95 1.44 3.84
CA GLY A 171 -2.81 2.26 4.19
C GLY A 171 -1.71 1.42 4.82
N THR A 172 -0.55 2.02 5.04
CA THR A 172 0.55 1.41 5.79
C THR A 172 0.29 1.42 7.31
N HIS A 173 -0.86 1.91 7.75
CA HIS A 173 -1.30 1.96 9.13
C HIS A 173 -2.45 0.98 9.38
N SER A 174 -2.34 0.19 10.45
CA SER A 174 -3.49 -0.34 11.15
C SER A 174 -4.05 0.78 12.01
N PHE A 175 -5.27 1.24 11.76
CA PHE A 175 -6.02 1.97 12.78
C PHE A 175 -6.34 1.00 13.94
N PRO A 176 -6.36 1.48 15.19
CA PRO A 176 -6.74 0.68 16.34
C PRO A 176 -8.16 0.15 16.23
#